data_911ce262283c46b7dbd721f7d692833d
#
_entry.id   911ce262283c46b7dbd721f7d692833d
#
_cell.length_a   1.000
_cell.length_b   1.000
_cell.length_c   1.000
_cell.angle_alpha   90.00
_cell.angle_beta   90.00
_cell.angle_gamma   90.00
#
_symmetry.space_group_name_H-M   'P 1'
#
loop_
_entity.id
_entity.type
_entity.pdbx_description
1 polymer ?
#
loop_
_entity_poly.entity_id
_entity_poly.type
_entity_poly.pdbx_seq_one_letter_code
_entity_poly.pdbx_strand_id
1 'polypeptide(L)' 'MNVGDMIKFKGSFNKDRIGMLVSEAKNSWNGWWNILDSDGKMVIWPETEVEVISESR' A
#
# COMPACT_ATOMS: atom_id res chain seq x y z
N MET A 1 -7.64 -1.13 -7.08
CA MET A 1 -6.25 -1.51 -6.71
C MET A 1 -6.02 -2.99 -6.92
N ASN A 2 -4.87 -3.34 -7.41
CA ASN A 2 -4.52 -4.74 -7.70
C ASN A 2 -3.16 -5.07 -7.12
N VAL A 3 -2.94 -6.35 -6.84
CA VAL A 3 -1.64 -6.83 -6.39
C VAL A 3 -0.59 -6.45 -7.43
N GLY A 4 0.55 -5.94 -6.95
CA GLY A 4 1.63 -5.48 -7.80
C GLY A 4 1.59 -4.00 -8.12
N ASP A 5 0.50 -3.31 -7.79
CA ASP A 5 0.42 -1.87 -8.00
C ASP A 5 1.41 -1.16 -7.10
N MET A 6 2.06 -0.15 -7.64
CA MET A 6 2.89 0.75 -6.85
C MET A 6 2.02 1.83 -6.26
N ILE A 7 2.21 2.10 -4.98
CA ILE A 7 1.42 3.10 -4.29
C ILE A 7 2.32 4.08 -3.54
N LYS A 8 1.74 5.23 -3.24
CA LYS A 8 2.38 6.24 -2.41
C LYS A 8 1.55 6.40 -1.16
N PHE A 9 2.19 6.43 0.00
CA PHE A 9 1.51 6.67 1.25
C PHE A 9 1.12 8.15 1.35
N LYS A 10 -0.13 8.38 1.76
CA LYS A 10 -0.61 9.72 2.04
C LYS A 10 -0.28 10.09 3.48
N GLY A 11 -0.35 11.35 3.80
CA GLY A 11 -0.15 11.84 5.14
C GLY A 11 1.20 12.51 5.30
N SER A 12 1.28 13.41 6.29
CA SER A 12 2.43 14.29 6.46
C SER A 12 3.72 13.55 6.83
N PHE A 13 3.60 12.41 7.50
CA PHE A 13 4.78 11.64 7.90
C PHE A 13 5.28 10.69 6.82
N ASN A 14 4.43 10.38 5.84
CA ASN A 14 4.74 9.36 4.84
C ASN A 14 4.69 9.89 3.42
N LYS A 15 4.70 11.19 3.24
CA LYS A 15 4.44 11.81 1.94
C LYS A 15 5.37 11.37 0.81
N ASP A 16 6.57 10.95 1.14
CA ASP A 16 7.55 10.53 0.14
C ASP A 16 7.78 9.02 0.13
N ARG A 17 6.97 8.26 0.86
CA ARG A 17 7.14 6.82 0.93
C ARG A 17 6.36 6.13 -0.17
N ILE A 18 6.97 5.11 -0.72
CA ILE A 18 6.40 4.32 -1.80
C ILE A 18 6.40 2.86 -1.37
N GLY A 19 5.39 2.13 -1.78
CA GLY A 19 5.31 0.71 -1.52
C GLY A 19 4.64 -0.02 -2.67
N MET A 20 4.55 -1.34 -2.54
CA MET A 20 3.89 -2.17 -3.52
C MET A 20 2.83 -3.01 -2.83
N LEU A 21 1.65 -3.09 -3.43
CA LEU A 21 0.56 -3.91 -2.91
C LEU A 21 0.91 -5.39 -3.09
N VAL A 22 0.89 -6.13 -2.00
CA VAL A 22 1.20 -7.56 -2.01
C VAL A 22 -0.06 -8.40 -1.96
N SER A 23 -0.98 -8.07 -1.07
CA SER A 23 -2.25 -8.79 -0.94
C SER A 23 -3.21 -7.99 -0.06
N GLU A 24 -4.49 -8.34 -0.14
CA GLU A 24 -5.45 -7.78 0.79
C GLU A 24 -5.25 -8.36 2.18
N ALA A 25 -5.40 -7.52 3.20
CA ALA A 25 -5.29 -7.95 4.59
C ALA A 25 -6.66 -8.48 5.05
N LYS A 26 -7.02 -9.68 4.59
CA LYS A 26 -8.36 -10.24 4.79
C LYS A 26 -8.66 -10.58 6.25
N ASN A 27 -7.65 -10.77 7.05
CA ASN A 27 -7.81 -11.09 8.47
C ASN A 27 -8.01 -9.85 9.33
N SER A 28 -7.99 -8.68 8.73
CA SER A 28 -8.16 -7.41 9.41
C SER A 28 -9.46 -6.76 8.96
N TRP A 29 -9.42 -5.51 8.59
CA TRP A 29 -10.60 -4.74 8.19
C TRP A 29 -10.70 -4.69 6.68
N ASN A 30 -11.91 -4.57 6.15
CA ASN A 30 -12.10 -4.36 4.72
C ASN A 30 -11.35 -3.11 4.27
N GLY A 31 -10.70 -3.21 3.12
CA GLY A 31 -9.97 -2.08 2.56
C GLY A 31 -8.55 -1.90 3.07
N TRP A 32 -8.05 -2.84 3.87
CA TRP A 32 -6.67 -2.83 4.32
C TRP A 32 -5.82 -3.74 3.45
N TRP A 33 -4.57 -3.37 3.27
CA TRP A 33 -3.65 -4.08 2.38
C TRP A 33 -2.34 -4.38 3.06
N ASN A 34 -1.76 -5.52 2.70
CA ASN A 34 -0.39 -5.84 3.02
C ASN A 34 0.47 -5.18 1.95
N ILE A 35 1.38 -4.32 2.36
CA ILE A 35 2.18 -3.50 1.46
C ILE A 35 3.65 -3.71 1.82
N LEU A 36 4.47 -3.96 0.79
CA LEU A 36 5.92 -4.03 0.96
C LEU A 36 6.47 -2.64 0.72
N ASP A 37 7.02 -2.02 1.75
CA ASP A 37 7.54 -0.67 1.61
C ASP A 37 8.95 -0.67 1.01
N SER A 38 9.46 0.53 0.75
CA SER A 38 10.76 0.69 0.11
C SER A 38 11.94 0.21 0.96
N ASP A 39 11.73 0.05 2.27
CA ASP A 39 12.75 -0.47 3.18
C ASP A 39 12.75 -2.00 3.24
N GLY A 40 11.86 -2.64 2.51
CA GLY A 40 11.72 -4.09 2.53
C GLY A 40 10.88 -4.62 3.68
N LYS A 41 10.13 -3.76 4.35
CA LYS A 41 9.27 -4.16 5.46
C LYS A 41 7.84 -4.32 4.99
N MET A 42 7.16 -5.32 5.55
CA MET A 42 5.75 -5.52 5.29
C MET A 42 4.93 -4.71 6.29
N VAL A 43 4.02 -3.90 5.78
CA VAL A 43 3.13 -3.09 6.61
C VAL A 43 1.69 -3.33 6.19
N ILE A 44 0.74 -3.07 7.09
CA ILE A 44 -0.69 -3.12 6.79
C ILE A 44 -1.21 -1.68 6.80
N TRP A 45 -1.86 -1.29 5.72
CA TRP A 45 -2.30 0.10 5.56
C TRP A 45 -3.66 0.15 4.85
N PRO A 46 -4.55 1.05 5.25
CA PRO A 46 -5.86 1.17 4.59
C PRO A 46 -5.73 1.80 3.21
N GLU A 47 -6.55 1.36 2.29
CA GLU A 47 -6.52 1.89 0.92
C GLU A 47 -6.85 3.38 0.84
N THR A 48 -7.60 3.90 1.82
CA THR A 48 -7.94 5.32 1.87
C THR A 48 -6.73 6.21 2.15
N GLU A 49 -5.66 5.62 2.69
CA GLU A 49 -4.45 6.35 3.04
C GLU A 49 -3.30 6.13 2.05
N VAL A 50 -3.60 5.53 0.91
CA VAL A 50 -2.61 5.32 -0.13
C VAL A 50 -3.16 5.76 -1.48
N GLU A 51 -2.26 6.04 -2.40
CA GLU A 51 -2.61 6.47 -3.75
C GLU A 51 -1.85 5.62 -4.74
N VAL A 52 -2.55 5.06 -5.72
CA VAL A 52 -1.92 4.27 -6.77
C VAL A 52 -1.18 5.21 -7.71
N ILE A 53 0.12 4.98 -7.88
CA ILE A 53 0.96 5.80 -8.77
C ILE A 53 1.38 5.05 -10.02
N SER A 54 1.32 3.72 -10.00
CA SER A 54 1.63 2.90 -11.17
C SER A 54 0.82 1.61 -11.06
N GLU A 55 -0.05 1.38 -12.02
CA GLU A 55 -0.88 0.19 -12.03
C GLU A 55 -0.14 -0.99 -12.64
N SER A 56 -0.29 -2.14 -12.00
CA SER A 56 0.20 -3.39 -12.56
C SER A 56 -0.71 -3.84 -13.70
N ARG A 57 -0.11 -4.40 -14.73
CA ARG A 57 -0.86 -4.94 -15.88
C ARG A 57 -0.54 -6.39 -16.11
#